data_c092264457a184ff6280bbaa09a0c359
#
_entry.id   c092264457a184ff6280bbaa09a0c359
#
_cell.length_a   1.000
_cell.length_b   1.000
_cell.length_c   1.000
_cell.angle_alpha   90.00
_cell.angle_beta   90.00
_cell.angle_gamma   90.00
#
_symmetry.space_group_name_H-M   'P 1'
#
loop_
_entity.id
_entity.type
_entity.pdbx_description
1 polymer ?
#
loop_
_entity_poly.entity_id
_entity_poly.type
_entity_poly.pdbx_seq_one_letter_code
_entity_poly.pdbx_strand_id
1 'polypeptide(L)'
;MTLADEQFTSQRNKRKRVRTVAEVIVLVVLLYIIINALFVFGKYEPFNFNNTEFGSDEGFIAISYFGVDRTGTSTLIGKEQLEHHLEVLKKNGYVTITGKDVQDYYNKGKALPKHSLYLNFEDGRKDTAVFAEKLLEKFNFHATVST
;
A
#
# COMPACT_ATOMS: atom_id res chain seq x y z
N MET A 1 -35.99 -53.69 29.79
CA MET A 1 -35.68 -52.42 29.16
C MET A 1 -36.93 -51.57 29.32
N THR A 2 -36.87 -50.53 30.16
CA THR A 2 -38.06 -49.74 30.51
C THR A 2 -38.26 -48.63 29.52
N LEU A 3 -39.52 -48.19 29.30
CA LEU A 3 -39.86 -47.03 28.42
C LEU A 3 -39.06 -45.77 28.76
N ALA A 4 -38.62 -45.61 30.02
CA ALA A 4 -37.78 -44.54 30.45
C ALA A 4 -36.36 -44.58 29.87
N ASP A 5 -35.78 -45.77 29.70
CA ASP A 5 -34.44 -45.98 29.13
C ASP A 5 -34.41 -45.64 27.64
N GLU A 6 -35.47 -45.93 26.91
CA GLU A 6 -35.62 -45.60 25.47
C GLU A 6 -35.76 -44.07 25.26
N GLN A 7 -36.52 -43.42 26.11
CA GLN A 7 -36.65 -41.92 26.04
C GLN A 7 -35.33 -41.24 26.38
N PHE A 8 -34.60 -41.74 27.36
CA PHE A 8 -33.32 -41.13 27.74
C PHE A 8 -32.25 -41.30 26.66
N THR A 9 -32.18 -42.44 26.04
CA THR A 9 -31.27 -42.75 24.90
C THR A 9 -31.65 -41.96 23.66
N SER A 10 -32.93 -41.77 23.37
CA SER A 10 -33.43 -40.95 22.26
C SER A 10 -33.05 -39.46 22.45
N GLN A 11 -33.26 -38.92 23.64
CA GLN A 11 -32.88 -37.52 23.94
C GLN A 11 -31.36 -37.31 23.88
N ARG A 12 -30.56 -38.25 24.37
CA ARG A 12 -29.10 -38.21 24.29
C ARG A 12 -28.61 -38.23 22.83
N ASN A 13 -29.22 -39.03 21.98
CA ASN A 13 -28.89 -39.08 20.57
C ASN A 13 -29.31 -37.83 19.82
N LYS A 14 -30.46 -37.22 20.13
CA LYS A 14 -30.88 -35.93 19.59
C LYS A 14 -29.87 -34.81 19.96
N ARG A 15 -29.46 -34.74 21.23
CA ARG A 15 -28.45 -33.75 21.67
C ARG A 15 -27.11 -33.94 20.98
N LYS A 16 -26.65 -35.18 20.80
CA LYS A 16 -25.42 -35.46 20.04
C LYS A 16 -25.54 -35.01 18.58
N ARG A 17 -26.65 -35.34 17.91
CA ARG A 17 -26.89 -34.91 16.51
C ARG A 17 -26.91 -33.39 16.39
N VAL A 18 -27.62 -32.68 17.27
CA VAL A 18 -27.68 -31.22 17.27
C VAL A 18 -26.28 -30.63 17.48
N ARG A 19 -25.49 -31.18 18.39
CA ARG A 19 -24.11 -30.75 18.61
C ARG A 19 -23.24 -30.97 17.38
N THR A 20 -23.31 -32.15 16.75
CA THR A 20 -22.54 -32.41 15.52
C THR A 20 -22.95 -31.50 14.37
N VAL A 21 -24.25 -31.23 14.21
CA VAL A 21 -24.74 -30.29 13.20
C VAL A 21 -24.22 -28.88 13.47
N ALA A 22 -24.24 -28.44 14.72
CA ALA A 22 -23.69 -27.13 15.09
C ALA A 22 -22.17 -27.04 14.82
N GLU A 23 -21.42 -28.08 15.16
CA GLU A 23 -19.98 -28.16 14.87
C GLU A 23 -19.69 -28.09 13.37
N VAL A 24 -20.48 -28.78 12.54
CA VAL A 24 -20.35 -28.74 11.08
C VAL A 24 -20.67 -27.33 10.53
N ILE A 25 -21.73 -26.68 11.04
CA ILE A 25 -22.08 -25.33 10.62
C ILE A 25 -20.93 -24.34 10.95
N VAL A 26 -20.36 -24.45 12.15
CA VAL A 26 -19.22 -23.60 12.54
C VAL A 26 -18.02 -23.83 11.62
N LEU A 27 -17.70 -25.07 11.28
CA LEU A 27 -16.62 -25.39 10.36
C LEU A 27 -16.86 -24.82 8.95
N VAL A 28 -18.09 -24.90 8.44
CA VAL A 28 -18.46 -24.34 7.13
C VAL A 28 -18.32 -22.81 7.14
N VAL A 29 -18.77 -22.13 8.21
CA VAL A 29 -18.63 -20.70 8.36
C VAL A 29 -17.17 -20.28 8.42
N LEU A 30 -16.35 -20.99 9.20
CA LEU A 30 -14.91 -20.73 9.28
C LEU A 30 -14.23 -20.94 7.92
N LEU A 31 -14.57 -22.00 7.21
CA LEU A 31 -14.04 -22.25 5.87
C LEU A 31 -14.42 -21.14 4.89
N TYR A 32 -15.67 -20.66 4.95
CA TYR A 32 -16.12 -19.53 4.15
C TYR A 32 -15.33 -18.25 4.45
N ILE A 33 -15.09 -17.95 5.74
CA ILE A 33 -14.30 -16.78 6.16
C ILE A 33 -12.85 -16.91 5.65
N ILE A 34 -12.25 -18.10 5.75
CA ILE A 34 -10.88 -18.33 5.27
C ILE A 34 -10.80 -18.16 3.75
N ILE A 35 -11.74 -18.72 3.00
CA ILE A 35 -11.78 -18.59 1.54
C ILE A 35 -11.93 -17.11 1.14
N ASN A 36 -12.84 -16.36 1.80
CA ASN A 36 -12.97 -14.93 1.53
C ASN A 36 -11.70 -14.14 1.90
N ALA A 37 -11.08 -14.46 3.03
CA ALA A 37 -9.83 -13.82 3.42
C ALA A 37 -8.73 -14.10 2.39
N LEU A 38 -8.55 -15.33 1.95
CA LEU A 38 -7.59 -15.70 0.89
C LEU A 38 -7.88 -15.00 -0.43
N PHE A 39 -9.17 -14.84 -0.78
CA PHE A 39 -9.57 -14.14 -2.00
C PHE A 39 -9.29 -12.65 -1.94
N VAL A 40 -9.51 -12.02 -0.77
CA VAL A 40 -9.17 -10.60 -0.54
C VAL A 40 -7.67 -10.42 -0.51
N PHE A 41 -6.93 -11.25 0.22
CA PHE A 41 -5.47 -11.21 0.26
C PHE A 41 -4.83 -11.56 -1.08
N GLY A 42 -5.41 -12.50 -1.85
CA GLY A 42 -4.92 -12.86 -3.19
C GLY A 42 -5.11 -11.75 -4.23
N LYS A 43 -6.04 -10.80 -4.00
CA LYS A 43 -6.17 -9.58 -4.80
C LYS A 43 -5.25 -8.45 -4.34
N TYR A 44 -4.70 -8.56 -3.15
CA TYR A 44 -3.76 -7.59 -2.63
C TYR A 44 -2.36 -7.97 -3.15
N GLU A 45 -2.04 -7.47 -4.34
CA GLU A 45 -0.66 -7.51 -4.82
C GLU A 45 0.13 -6.47 -4.03
N PRO A 46 1.09 -6.90 -3.19
CA PRO A 46 1.99 -5.92 -2.59
C PRO A 46 2.70 -5.20 -3.74
N PHE A 47 2.90 -3.90 -3.60
CA PHE A 47 3.55 -3.06 -4.59
C PHE A 47 4.88 -3.70 -5.02
N ASN A 48 4.92 -4.27 -6.20
CA ASN A 48 6.07 -4.97 -6.74
C ASN A 48 6.77 -4.06 -7.74
N PHE A 49 7.91 -3.51 -7.35
CA PHE A 49 8.73 -2.66 -8.22
C PHE A 49 9.22 -3.38 -9.50
N ASN A 50 9.19 -4.71 -9.52
CA ASN A 50 9.61 -5.49 -10.69
C ASN A 50 8.46 -5.75 -11.68
N ASN A 51 7.23 -5.36 -11.38
CA ASN A 51 6.12 -5.49 -12.30
C ASN A 51 6.12 -4.30 -13.26
N THR A 52 6.81 -4.46 -14.37
CA THR A 52 6.95 -3.45 -15.44
C THR A 52 5.71 -3.31 -16.32
N GLU A 53 4.65 -4.04 -16.04
CA GLU A 53 3.35 -3.93 -16.71
C GLU A 53 2.47 -2.87 -16.04
N PHE A 54 2.95 -1.65 -15.99
CA PHE A 54 2.04 -0.52 -15.85
C PHE A 54 1.36 -0.33 -17.21
N GLY A 55 0.03 -0.44 -17.26
CA GLY A 55 -0.76 -0.20 -18.47
C GLY A 55 -0.54 1.21 -19.04
N SER A 56 -1.19 1.56 -20.13
CA SER A 56 -0.85 2.71 -20.97
C SER A 56 -1.34 4.08 -20.50
N ASP A 57 -2.05 4.15 -19.36
CA ASP A 57 -2.49 5.44 -18.79
C ASP A 57 -2.60 5.31 -17.25
N GLU A 58 -1.49 5.60 -16.59
CA GLU A 58 -1.32 5.05 -15.27
C GLU A 58 -1.28 6.08 -14.17
N GLY A 59 -1.49 7.32 -14.53
CA GLY A 59 -1.43 8.40 -13.58
C GLY A 59 0.01 8.63 -13.05
N PHE A 60 0.14 8.90 -11.79
CA PHE A 60 1.45 9.18 -11.16
C PHE A 60 1.46 8.72 -9.71
N ILE A 61 2.66 8.47 -9.19
CA ILE A 61 2.88 8.27 -7.76
C ILE A 61 3.21 9.62 -7.13
N ALA A 62 2.59 9.94 -6.01
CA ALA A 62 2.95 11.09 -5.19
C ALA A 62 3.72 10.63 -3.95
N ILE A 63 4.91 11.19 -3.74
CA ILE A 63 5.70 10.97 -2.53
C ILE A 63 5.90 12.31 -1.85
N SER A 64 5.55 12.39 -0.58
CA SER A 64 5.77 13.56 0.25
C SER A 64 6.73 13.24 1.37
N TYR A 65 7.75 14.07 1.52
CA TYR A 65 8.65 14.07 2.66
C TYR A 65 8.35 15.28 3.53
N PHE A 66 8.24 15.08 4.83
CA PHE A 66 8.04 16.20 5.75
C PHE A 66 9.23 17.16 5.72
N GLY A 67 10.44 16.63 5.70
CA GLY A 67 11.66 17.43 5.54
C GLY A 67 12.90 16.55 5.55
N VAL A 68 14.07 17.14 5.35
CA VAL A 68 15.35 16.45 5.29
C VAL A 68 16.31 17.04 6.32
N ASP A 69 17.01 16.18 7.04
CA ASP A 69 18.15 16.59 7.86
C ASP A 69 19.41 15.74 7.56
N ARG A 70 20.46 15.94 8.32
CA ARG A 70 21.72 15.23 8.09
C ARG A 70 21.60 13.73 8.34
N THR A 71 20.95 13.31 9.43
CA THR A 71 20.98 11.94 9.96
C THR A 71 19.61 11.25 10.00
N GLY A 72 18.54 12.02 9.96
CA GLY A 72 17.16 11.56 10.14
C GLY A 72 16.69 11.66 11.60
N THR A 73 15.39 11.87 11.74
CA THR A 73 14.67 11.89 13.03
C THR A 73 13.41 11.07 12.91
N SER A 74 12.53 11.13 13.89
CA SER A 74 11.20 10.47 13.81
C SER A 74 10.30 11.05 12.72
N THR A 75 10.56 12.30 12.27
CA THR A 75 9.73 13.01 11.29
C THR A 75 10.51 13.44 10.04
N LEU A 76 11.82 13.62 10.15
CA LEU A 76 12.67 14.05 9.04
C LEU A 76 13.47 12.89 8.48
N ILE A 77 13.53 12.78 7.16
CA ILE A 77 14.37 11.78 6.51
C ILE A 77 15.84 12.20 6.56
N GLY A 78 16.74 11.26 6.81
CA GLY A 78 18.18 11.51 6.71
C GLY A 78 18.63 11.68 5.26
N LYS A 79 19.66 12.52 5.04
CA LYS A 79 20.21 12.77 3.71
C LYS A 79 20.59 11.50 2.96
N GLU A 80 21.29 10.57 3.62
CA GLU A 80 21.72 9.30 3.01
C GLU A 80 20.53 8.41 2.63
N GLN A 81 19.49 8.39 3.45
CA GLN A 81 18.28 7.64 3.18
C GLN A 81 17.50 8.25 2.01
N LEU A 82 17.40 9.58 1.94
CA LEU A 82 16.81 10.26 0.78
C LEU A 82 17.58 9.94 -0.50
N GLU A 83 18.92 9.99 -0.44
CA GLU A 83 19.77 9.65 -1.58
C GLU A 83 19.49 8.25 -2.09
N HIS A 84 19.41 7.27 -1.18
CA HIS A 84 19.06 5.89 -1.55
C HIS A 84 17.67 5.78 -2.17
N HIS A 85 16.66 6.47 -1.63
CA HIS A 85 15.32 6.48 -2.22
C HIS A 85 15.33 7.03 -3.65
N LEU A 86 16.00 8.16 -3.86
CA LEU A 86 16.11 8.78 -5.20
C LEU A 86 16.89 7.90 -6.19
N GLU A 87 17.93 7.23 -5.73
CA GLU A 87 18.68 6.27 -6.53
C GLU A 87 17.81 5.10 -7.00
N VAL A 88 17.04 4.50 -6.08
CA VAL A 88 16.12 3.40 -6.40
C VAL A 88 15.06 3.86 -7.40
N LEU A 89 14.46 5.03 -7.19
CA LEU A 89 13.48 5.61 -8.11
C LEU A 89 14.08 5.84 -9.50
N LYS A 90 15.27 6.42 -9.56
CA LYS A 90 15.98 6.67 -10.83
C LYS A 90 16.29 5.39 -11.57
N LYS A 91 16.80 4.38 -10.85
CA LYS A 91 17.12 3.05 -11.41
C LYS A 91 15.90 2.36 -11.98
N ASN A 92 14.71 2.58 -11.40
CA ASN A 92 13.44 2.04 -11.88
C ASN A 92 12.76 2.91 -12.95
N GLY A 93 13.44 3.90 -13.49
CA GLY A 93 12.97 4.70 -14.61
C GLY A 93 11.94 5.77 -14.25
N TYR A 94 11.79 6.11 -12.98
CA TYR A 94 10.90 7.19 -12.59
C TYR A 94 11.40 8.54 -13.06
N VAL A 95 10.45 9.38 -13.47
CA VAL A 95 10.67 10.77 -13.88
C VAL A 95 9.77 11.68 -13.07
N THR A 96 10.31 12.77 -12.58
CA THR A 96 9.51 13.72 -11.80
C THR A 96 8.65 14.59 -12.71
N ILE A 97 7.43 14.86 -12.24
CA ILE A 97 6.47 15.78 -12.85
C ILE A 97 6.24 16.97 -11.93
N THR A 98 5.84 18.09 -12.52
CA THR A 98 5.56 19.34 -11.79
C THR A 98 4.10 19.40 -11.35
N GLY A 99 3.77 20.29 -10.41
CA GLY A 99 2.39 20.58 -10.05
C GLY A 99 1.54 21.07 -11.23
N LYS A 100 2.18 21.76 -12.21
CA LYS A 100 1.51 22.13 -13.46
C LYS A 100 1.15 20.92 -14.31
N ASP A 101 2.01 19.91 -14.40
CA ASP A 101 1.70 18.67 -15.13
C ASP A 101 0.55 17.92 -14.48
N VAL A 102 0.51 17.87 -13.13
CA VAL A 102 -0.62 17.31 -12.37
C VAL A 102 -1.92 18.06 -12.67
N GLN A 103 -1.88 19.39 -12.68
CA GLN A 103 -3.04 20.21 -13.01
C GLN A 103 -3.51 20.00 -14.45
N ASP A 104 -2.58 19.94 -15.40
CA ASP A 104 -2.90 19.72 -16.82
C ASP A 104 -3.44 18.30 -17.06
N TYR A 105 -2.94 17.30 -16.32
CA TYR A 105 -3.47 15.93 -16.34
C TYR A 105 -4.95 15.88 -15.93
N TYR A 106 -5.31 16.46 -14.78
CA TYR A 106 -6.69 16.44 -14.30
C TYR A 106 -7.64 17.34 -15.10
N ASN A 107 -7.18 18.54 -15.47
CA ASN A 107 -8.06 19.54 -16.06
C ASN A 107 -8.15 19.44 -17.58
N LYS A 108 -7.13 18.90 -18.23
CA LYS A 108 -7.02 18.89 -19.71
C LYS A 108 -6.86 17.49 -20.29
N GLY A 109 -6.79 16.45 -19.44
CA GLY A 109 -6.53 15.08 -19.90
C GLY A 109 -5.15 14.88 -20.57
N LYS A 110 -4.17 15.73 -20.19
CA LYS A 110 -2.81 15.61 -20.73
C LYS A 110 -2.15 14.34 -20.21
N ALA A 111 -1.75 13.44 -21.11
CA ALA A 111 -1.05 12.23 -20.73
C ALA A 111 0.28 12.54 -20.02
N LEU A 112 0.58 11.78 -18.99
CA LEU A 112 1.84 11.86 -18.26
C LEU A 112 2.86 10.86 -18.80
N PRO A 113 4.16 11.12 -18.64
CA PRO A 113 5.19 10.13 -18.91
C PRO A 113 4.97 8.84 -18.13
N LYS A 114 5.43 7.71 -18.65
CA LYS A 114 5.49 6.47 -17.87
C LYS A 114 6.35 6.67 -16.63
N HIS A 115 5.99 6.00 -15.53
CA HIS A 115 6.68 6.10 -14.24
C HIS A 115 6.76 7.54 -13.73
N SER A 116 5.65 8.29 -13.87
CA SER A 116 5.58 9.65 -13.36
C SER A 116 5.57 9.68 -11.83
N LEU A 117 6.38 10.57 -11.27
CA LEU A 117 6.53 10.79 -9.84
C LEU A 117 6.31 12.27 -9.52
N TYR A 118 5.32 12.55 -8.67
CA TYR A 118 5.18 13.87 -8.05
C TYR A 118 5.88 13.85 -6.70
N LEU A 119 6.97 14.61 -6.60
CA LEU A 119 7.78 14.66 -5.39
C LEU A 119 7.54 15.99 -4.67
N ASN A 120 7.21 15.91 -3.37
CA ASN A 120 6.90 17.05 -2.54
C ASN A 120 7.71 17.06 -1.24
N PHE A 121 8.11 18.23 -0.79
CA PHE A 121 8.61 18.49 0.56
C PHE A 121 7.63 19.42 1.27
N GLU A 122 7.10 18.99 2.41
CA GLU A 122 6.07 19.73 3.16
C GLU A 122 6.65 20.85 4.03
N ASP A 123 7.94 20.76 4.31
CA ASP A 123 8.61 21.71 5.17
C ASP A 123 9.56 22.60 4.36
N GLY A 124 9.24 23.87 4.29
CA GLY A 124 10.06 24.91 3.66
C GLY A 124 11.35 25.28 4.42
N ARG A 125 11.86 24.39 5.28
CA ARG A 125 13.07 24.60 6.07
C ARG A 125 14.31 24.77 5.18
N LYS A 126 15.21 25.63 5.62
CA LYS A 126 16.48 25.85 4.94
C LYS A 126 17.32 24.59 4.81
N ASP A 127 17.30 23.73 5.85
CA ASP A 127 18.07 22.47 5.86
C ASP A 127 17.55 21.50 4.79
N THR A 128 16.22 21.39 4.64
CA THR A 128 15.60 20.59 3.58
C THR A 128 16.07 21.07 2.20
N ALA A 129 16.05 22.38 1.93
CA ALA A 129 16.52 22.93 0.67
C ALA A 129 18.00 22.57 0.42
N VAL A 130 18.89 22.81 1.40
CA VAL A 130 20.33 22.58 1.26
C VAL A 130 20.67 21.11 1.00
N PHE A 131 19.99 20.16 1.67
CA PHE A 131 20.28 18.73 1.49
C PHE A 131 19.58 18.15 0.27
N ALA A 132 18.32 18.54 0.02
CA ALA A 132 17.55 17.99 -1.09
C ALA A 132 18.03 18.49 -2.46
N GLU A 133 18.36 19.79 -2.59
CA GLU A 133 18.73 20.41 -3.87
C GLU A 133 19.84 19.63 -4.58
N LYS A 134 20.96 19.39 -3.89
CA LYS A 134 22.11 18.67 -4.47
C LYS A 134 21.77 17.23 -4.89
N LEU A 135 20.89 16.58 -4.14
CA LEU A 135 20.47 15.21 -4.46
C LEU A 135 19.51 15.21 -5.66
N LEU A 136 18.58 16.16 -5.71
CA LEU A 136 17.67 16.31 -6.83
C LEU A 136 18.43 16.60 -8.13
N GLU A 137 19.42 17.51 -8.08
CA GLU A 137 20.31 17.76 -9.22
C GLU A 137 21.07 16.51 -9.66
N LYS A 138 21.67 15.76 -8.70
CA LYS A 138 22.43 14.54 -8.97
C LYS A 138 21.61 13.52 -9.76
N PHE A 139 20.33 13.35 -9.43
CA PHE A 139 19.44 12.38 -10.07
C PHE A 139 18.59 12.98 -11.20
N ASN A 140 18.75 14.27 -11.49
CA ASN A 140 17.90 15.01 -12.44
C ASN A 140 16.42 14.85 -12.11
N PHE A 141 16.08 15.13 -10.86
CA PHE A 141 14.73 15.15 -10.33
C PHE A 141 14.31 16.56 -9.95
N HIS A 142 13.02 16.82 -9.98
CA HIS A 142 12.39 18.06 -9.51
C HIS A 142 11.47 17.74 -8.36
N ALA A 143 11.32 18.68 -7.45
CA ALA A 143 10.37 18.58 -6.35
C ALA A 143 9.61 19.89 -6.17
N THR A 144 8.42 19.77 -5.61
CA THR A 144 7.64 20.91 -5.11
C THR A 144 7.91 21.07 -3.64
N VAL A 145 7.93 22.32 -3.16
CA VAL A 145 8.00 22.63 -1.73
C VAL A 145 6.69 23.30 -1.35
N SER A 146 5.99 22.70 -0.38
CA SER A 146 4.78 23.31 0.21
C SER A 146 5.20 24.12 1.43
N THR A 147 4.73 25.34 1.51
CA THR A 147 4.98 26.26 2.63
C THR A 147 3.68 26.66 3.30
#